data_f6055240134a463e7243551632e6bfc1
#
_entry.id   f6055240134a463e7243551632e6bfc1
#
_cell.length_a   1.000
_cell.length_b   1.000
_cell.length_c   1.000
_cell.angle_alpha   90.00
_cell.angle_beta   90.00
_cell.angle_gamma   90.00
#
_symmetry.space_group_name_H-M   'P 1'
#
loop_
_entity.id
_entity.type
_entity.pdbx_description
1 polymer ?
#
loop_
_entity_poly.entity_id
_entity_poly.type
_entity_poly.pdbx_seq_one_letter_code
_entity_poly.pdbx_strand_id
1 'polypeptide(L)'
;CGWQSECDDCSAQMTVHRSPPRLRCHHCGVSVALPRSCPHCKSATLDTLGLGTQKVETFLSREFADFPVIRVDRDSTRGKSALDSVLARVDTGEPCILLGTQMLAKGHHFPNMTLVIILDADGGLFSADFRGQEHMAQLVTQVAGRAGRADKPGEVLLQTKHAAHATLQA
;
A
#
# COMPACT_ATOMS: atom_id res chain seq x y z
N CYS A 1 -1.81 19.62 -2.45
CA CYS A 1 -0.66 20.27 -3.10
C CYS A 1 0.54 19.31 -3.23
N GLY A 2 0.46 18.09 -2.75
CA GLY A 2 1.54 17.10 -2.82
C GLY A 2 2.71 17.31 -1.84
N TRP A 3 2.64 18.31 -0.95
CA TRP A 3 3.67 18.48 0.07
C TRP A 3 3.74 17.27 0.99
N GLN A 4 4.95 16.78 1.22
CA GLN A 4 5.25 15.71 2.17
C GLN A 4 6.23 16.24 3.23
N SER A 5 6.09 15.74 4.46
CA SER A 5 6.97 16.16 5.55
C SER A 5 8.29 15.42 5.46
N GLU A 6 9.34 16.14 5.13
CA GLU A 6 10.73 15.68 5.12
C GLU A 6 11.46 16.16 6.37
N CYS A 7 12.47 15.41 6.77
CA CYS A 7 13.34 15.76 7.89
C CYS A 7 14.39 16.78 7.42
N ASP A 8 14.48 17.91 8.11
CA ASP A 8 15.45 18.95 7.78
C ASP A 8 16.92 18.48 7.93
N ASP A 9 17.18 17.49 8.80
CA ASP A 9 18.53 17.00 9.06
C ASP A 9 19.03 15.93 8.09
N CYS A 10 18.13 15.11 7.52
CA CYS A 10 18.54 13.97 6.70
C CYS A 10 17.64 13.69 5.49
N SER A 11 16.69 14.58 5.20
CA SER A 11 15.76 14.51 4.07
C SER A 11 14.88 13.25 4.01
N ALA A 12 14.91 12.39 5.05
CA ALA A 12 14.03 11.24 5.13
C ALA A 12 12.59 11.66 5.43
N GLN A 13 11.62 10.90 4.95
CA GLN A 13 10.21 11.12 5.23
C GLN A 13 9.92 10.98 6.73
N MET A 14 9.16 11.93 7.27
CA MET A 14 8.77 11.91 8.68
C MET A 14 7.48 11.14 8.91
N THR A 15 7.43 10.41 10.03
CA THR A 15 6.28 9.60 10.42
C THR A 15 5.45 10.32 11.49
N VAL A 16 4.12 10.29 11.32
CA VAL A 16 3.18 10.84 12.30
C VAL A 16 3.05 9.88 13.48
N HIS A 17 3.36 10.35 14.67
CA HIS A 17 3.03 9.70 15.94
C HIS A 17 1.85 10.42 16.57
N ARG A 18 0.87 9.66 17.09
CA ARG A 18 -0.37 10.24 17.65
C ARG A 18 -0.31 10.44 19.15
N SER A 19 0.57 9.73 19.84
CA SER A 19 0.67 9.75 21.30
C SER A 19 2.15 9.80 21.74
N PRO A 20 2.70 10.97 22.09
CA PRO A 20 2.18 12.32 21.89
C PRO A 20 2.16 12.74 20.42
N PRO A 21 1.29 13.69 20.01
CA PRO A 21 1.18 14.13 18.62
C PRO A 21 2.45 14.82 18.14
N ARG A 22 3.19 14.19 17.21
CA ARG A 22 4.45 14.71 16.65
C ARG A 22 4.80 14.03 15.35
N LEU A 23 5.66 14.67 14.57
CA LEU A 23 6.41 14.05 13.48
C LEU A 23 7.73 13.52 14.02
N ARG A 24 8.11 12.31 13.64
CA ARG A 24 9.40 11.73 14.01
C ARG A 24 10.11 11.18 12.77
N CYS A 25 11.36 11.51 12.63
CA CYS A 25 12.25 10.86 11.68
C CYS A 25 12.75 9.54 12.27
N HIS A 26 12.49 8.42 11.59
CA HIS A 26 12.99 7.11 12.00
C HIS A 26 14.43 6.86 11.54
N HIS A 27 14.99 7.73 10.70
CA HIS A 27 16.38 7.64 10.26
C HIS A 27 17.35 8.29 11.26
N CYS A 28 17.14 9.58 11.60
CA CYS A 28 18.05 10.31 12.50
C CYS A 28 17.50 10.51 13.92
N GLY A 29 16.22 10.16 14.16
CA GLY A 29 15.59 10.26 15.49
C GLY A 29 14.99 11.63 15.82
N VAL A 30 15.20 12.66 15.00
CA VAL A 30 14.62 14.00 15.20
C VAL A 30 13.10 13.95 15.32
N SER A 31 12.55 14.76 16.21
CA SER A 31 11.10 14.90 16.42
C SER A 31 10.70 16.36 16.42
N VAL A 32 9.66 16.71 15.67
CA VAL A 32 9.09 18.05 15.59
C VAL A 32 7.57 18.02 15.85
N ALA A 33 7.00 19.15 16.20
CA ALA A 33 5.56 19.26 16.38
C ALA A 33 4.81 19.02 15.07
N LEU A 34 3.59 18.47 15.15
CA LEU A 34 2.71 18.39 13.99
C LEU A 34 2.37 19.79 13.49
N PRO A 35 2.57 20.10 12.22
CA PRO A 35 2.15 21.38 11.67
C PRO A 35 0.63 21.48 11.68
N ARG A 36 0.10 22.66 12.00
CA ARG A 36 -1.35 22.94 11.98
C ARG A 36 -1.89 23.20 10.57
N SER A 37 -1.01 23.57 9.67
CA SER A 37 -1.32 23.83 8.25
C SER A 37 -0.14 23.45 7.39
N CYS A 38 -0.42 23.18 6.13
CA CYS A 38 0.63 22.90 5.16
C CYS A 38 1.62 24.05 5.04
N PRO A 39 2.92 23.84 5.24
CA PRO A 39 3.92 24.90 5.09
C PRO A 39 3.95 25.51 3.70
N HIS A 40 3.61 24.71 2.67
CA HIS A 40 3.66 25.11 1.27
C HIS A 40 2.40 25.88 0.82
N CYS A 41 1.21 25.26 0.90
CA CYS A 41 -0.03 25.87 0.38
C CYS A 41 -0.94 26.46 1.46
N LYS A 42 -0.53 26.44 2.73
CA LYS A 42 -1.24 26.98 3.91
C LYS A 42 -2.60 26.31 4.20
N SER A 43 -2.98 25.25 3.47
CA SER A 43 -4.19 24.48 3.76
C SER A 43 -4.13 23.91 5.18
N ALA A 44 -5.25 23.99 5.90
CA ALA A 44 -5.41 23.36 7.20
C ALA A 44 -5.67 21.83 7.10
N THR A 45 -5.96 21.33 5.92
CA THR A 45 -6.19 19.90 5.68
C THR A 45 -4.86 19.22 5.44
N LEU A 46 -4.40 18.47 6.44
CA LEU A 46 -3.22 17.62 6.36
C LEU A 46 -3.65 16.19 6.62
N ASP A 47 -3.42 15.31 5.64
CA ASP A 47 -3.69 13.90 5.75
C ASP A 47 -2.40 13.11 5.99
N THR A 48 -2.50 12.02 6.73
CA THR A 48 -1.41 11.06 6.84
C THR A 48 -1.36 10.21 5.58
N LEU A 49 -0.20 10.09 4.96
CA LEU A 49 0.02 9.12 3.90
C LEU A 49 -0.09 7.69 4.47
N GLY A 50 -0.63 6.81 3.66
CA GLY A 50 -0.85 5.41 4.00
C GLY A 50 -2.32 5.10 4.27
N LEU A 51 -2.86 4.27 3.39
CA LEU A 51 -4.20 3.71 3.54
C LEU A 51 -4.09 2.51 4.49
N GLY A 52 -4.64 2.65 5.71
CA GLY A 52 -4.77 1.49 6.60
C GLY A 52 -5.70 0.44 5.97
N THR A 53 -5.28 -0.83 5.94
CA THR A 53 -6.05 -1.94 5.34
C THR A 53 -7.49 -2.02 5.82
N GLN A 54 -7.76 -1.70 7.09
CA GLN A 54 -9.12 -1.67 7.66
C GLN A 54 -10.02 -0.61 7.02
N LYS A 55 -9.50 0.59 6.74
CA LYS A 55 -10.27 1.64 6.08
C LYS A 55 -10.60 1.26 4.64
N VAL A 56 -9.63 0.69 3.95
CA VAL A 56 -9.81 0.20 2.57
C VAL A 56 -10.82 -0.93 2.54
N GLU A 57 -10.75 -1.90 3.47
CA GLU A 57 -11.72 -2.98 3.62
C GLU A 57 -13.14 -2.45 3.79
N THR A 58 -13.35 -1.49 4.72
CA THR A 58 -14.65 -0.88 4.95
C THR A 58 -15.20 -0.18 3.71
N PHE A 59 -14.34 0.55 3.01
CA PHE A 59 -14.70 1.23 1.77
C PHE A 59 -15.09 0.23 0.68
N LEU A 60 -14.26 -0.77 0.41
CA LEU A 60 -14.50 -1.77 -0.62
C LEU A 60 -15.75 -2.61 -0.35
N SER A 61 -15.98 -3.00 0.90
CA SER A 61 -17.18 -3.76 1.28
C SER A 61 -18.49 -2.98 1.09
N ARG A 62 -18.42 -1.65 1.16
CA ARG A 62 -19.57 -0.78 0.90
C ARG A 62 -19.80 -0.56 -0.60
N GLU A 63 -18.72 -0.27 -1.34
CA GLU A 63 -18.82 0.06 -2.78
C GLU A 63 -19.04 -1.18 -3.65
N PHE A 64 -18.58 -2.34 -3.22
CA PHE A 64 -18.64 -3.62 -3.92
C PHE A 64 -19.36 -4.68 -3.08
N ALA A 65 -20.57 -4.37 -2.64
CA ALA A 65 -21.35 -5.23 -1.73
C ALA A 65 -21.62 -6.65 -2.27
N ASP A 66 -21.63 -6.83 -3.59
CA ASP A 66 -21.85 -8.11 -4.25
C ASP A 66 -20.59 -9.03 -4.22
N PHE A 67 -19.43 -8.51 -3.81
CA PHE A 67 -18.19 -9.26 -3.79
C PHE A 67 -17.63 -9.35 -2.38
N PRO A 68 -17.31 -10.56 -1.88
CA PRO A 68 -16.67 -10.69 -0.59
C PRO A 68 -15.27 -10.06 -0.59
N VAL A 69 -15.02 -9.17 0.38
CA VAL A 69 -13.70 -8.58 0.63
C VAL A 69 -12.99 -9.44 1.66
N ILE A 70 -11.83 -9.98 1.29
CA ILE A 70 -11.01 -10.85 2.14
C ILE A 70 -9.72 -10.13 2.47
N ARG A 71 -9.55 -9.75 3.74
CA ARG A 71 -8.35 -9.05 4.19
C ARG A 71 -7.28 -10.02 4.71
N VAL A 72 -6.06 -9.81 4.22
CA VAL A 72 -4.86 -10.59 4.59
C VAL A 72 -3.76 -9.63 5.04
N ASP A 73 -3.60 -9.48 6.33
CA ASP A 73 -2.52 -8.73 6.96
C ASP A 73 -1.97 -9.49 8.19
N ARG A 74 -0.96 -8.94 8.85
CA ARG A 74 -0.35 -9.58 10.03
C ARG A 74 -1.33 -9.80 11.17
N ASP A 75 -2.37 -8.98 11.25
CA ASP A 75 -3.36 -9.07 12.34
C ASP A 75 -4.46 -10.07 12.00
N SER A 76 -4.89 -10.14 10.74
CA SER A 76 -5.91 -11.08 10.27
C SER A 76 -5.39 -12.50 10.07
N THR A 77 -4.06 -12.67 9.90
CA THR A 77 -3.42 -13.98 9.63
C THR A 77 -2.51 -14.46 10.76
N ARG A 78 -2.85 -14.15 12.01
CA ARG A 78 -2.15 -14.69 13.17
C ARG A 78 -2.42 -16.20 13.28
N GLY A 79 -1.51 -16.99 12.70
CA GLY A 79 -1.56 -18.45 12.67
C GLY A 79 -1.55 -19.01 11.25
N LYS A 80 -0.79 -20.10 11.08
CA LYS A 80 -0.59 -20.74 9.76
C LYS A 80 -1.91 -21.18 9.13
N SER A 81 -2.85 -21.68 9.94
CA SER A 81 -4.16 -22.16 9.50
C SER A 81 -5.09 -21.05 8.98
N ALA A 82 -4.92 -19.80 9.44
CA ALA A 82 -5.78 -18.69 9.01
C ALA A 82 -5.47 -18.28 7.56
N LEU A 83 -4.20 -18.25 7.19
CA LEU A 83 -3.80 -17.97 5.81
C LEU A 83 -4.21 -19.09 4.86
N ASP A 84 -4.03 -20.37 5.28
CA ASP A 84 -4.42 -21.53 4.48
C ASP A 84 -5.93 -21.55 4.18
N SER A 85 -6.76 -21.16 5.14
CA SER A 85 -8.22 -21.06 4.93
C SER A 85 -8.60 -19.94 3.96
N VAL A 86 -7.89 -18.82 3.99
CA VAL A 86 -8.10 -17.73 3.01
C VAL A 86 -7.71 -18.20 1.62
N LEU A 87 -6.56 -18.84 1.47
CA LEU A 87 -6.09 -19.36 0.19
C LEU A 87 -7.06 -20.40 -0.39
N ALA A 88 -7.51 -21.35 0.43
CA ALA A 88 -8.50 -22.34 0.03
C ALA A 88 -9.81 -21.69 -0.48
N ARG A 89 -10.24 -20.61 0.15
CA ARG A 89 -11.41 -19.86 -0.29
C ARG A 89 -11.19 -19.14 -1.63
N VAL A 90 -10.01 -18.56 -1.85
CA VAL A 90 -9.67 -17.92 -3.12
C VAL A 90 -9.53 -18.95 -4.24
N ASP A 91 -9.03 -20.13 -3.93
CA ASP A 91 -8.85 -21.23 -4.88
C ASP A 91 -10.16 -21.83 -5.38
N THR A 92 -11.31 -21.59 -4.71
CA THR A 92 -12.62 -21.98 -5.26
C THR A 92 -12.94 -21.32 -6.60
N GLY A 93 -12.27 -20.21 -6.91
CA GLY A 93 -12.50 -19.45 -8.15
C GLY A 93 -13.75 -18.56 -8.12
N GLU A 94 -14.43 -18.46 -6.99
CA GLU A 94 -15.52 -17.50 -6.81
C GLU A 94 -15.00 -16.06 -6.84
N PRO A 95 -15.69 -15.13 -7.49
CA PRO A 95 -15.28 -13.73 -7.54
C PRO A 95 -15.16 -13.14 -6.14
N CYS A 96 -13.99 -12.57 -5.82
CA CYS A 96 -13.74 -11.92 -4.54
C CYS A 96 -12.69 -10.80 -4.69
N ILE A 97 -12.64 -9.91 -3.72
CA ILE A 97 -11.61 -8.87 -3.60
C ILE A 97 -10.65 -9.30 -2.50
N LEU A 98 -9.41 -9.58 -2.88
CA LEU A 98 -8.35 -9.91 -1.93
C LEU A 98 -7.57 -8.65 -1.57
N LEU A 99 -7.66 -8.21 -0.32
CA LEU A 99 -7.00 -7.01 0.17
C LEU A 99 -5.83 -7.41 1.08
N GLY A 100 -4.64 -6.90 0.81
CA GLY A 100 -3.51 -7.18 1.68
C GLY A 100 -2.34 -6.24 1.50
N THR A 101 -1.27 -6.51 2.23
CA THR A 101 0.00 -5.82 2.13
C THR A 101 0.95 -6.62 1.22
N GLN A 102 2.21 -6.22 1.16
CA GLN A 102 3.27 -6.93 0.43
C GLN A 102 3.36 -8.44 0.74
N MET A 103 2.76 -8.91 1.84
CA MET A 103 2.71 -10.34 2.17
C MET A 103 2.00 -11.16 1.09
N LEU A 104 0.95 -10.63 0.45
CA LEU A 104 0.26 -11.30 -0.64
C LEU A 104 1.10 -11.41 -1.91
N ALA A 105 2.00 -10.46 -2.13
CA ALA A 105 2.89 -10.48 -3.29
C ALA A 105 3.95 -11.58 -3.21
N LYS A 106 4.24 -12.10 -2.00
CA LYS A 106 5.30 -13.08 -1.77
C LYS A 106 4.74 -14.48 -1.53
N GLY A 107 5.14 -15.44 -2.35
CA GLY A 107 4.99 -16.87 -2.07
C GLY A 107 3.65 -17.53 -2.43
N HIS A 108 2.61 -16.78 -2.78
CA HIS A 108 1.30 -17.35 -3.10
C HIS A 108 0.98 -17.26 -4.58
N HIS A 109 0.34 -18.29 -5.11
CA HIS A 109 -0.09 -18.38 -6.50
C HIS A 109 -1.60 -18.19 -6.58
N PHE A 110 -2.06 -17.25 -7.40
CA PHE A 110 -3.48 -16.97 -7.61
C PHE A 110 -3.82 -17.16 -9.10
N PRO A 111 -4.18 -18.35 -9.55
CA PRO A 111 -4.33 -18.67 -10.97
C PRO A 111 -5.46 -17.90 -11.66
N ASN A 112 -6.47 -17.48 -10.90
CA ASN A 112 -7.65 -16.79 -11.40
C ASN A 112 -7.60 -15.26 -11.24
N MET A 113 -6.46 -14.71 -10.88
CA MET A 113 -6.30 -13.27 -10.67
C MET A 113 -6.25 -12.52 -12.01
N THR A 114 -7.27 -11.71 -12.27
CA THR A 114 -7.42 -10.93 -13.51
C THR A 114 -7.10 -9.46 -13.33
N LEU A 115 -7.15 -8.95 -12.10
CA LEU A 115 -6.87 -7.55 -11.79
C LEU A 115 -6.01 -7.44 -10.53
N VAL A 116 -4.97 -6.62 -10.59
CA VAL A 116 -4.18 -6.21 -9.44
C VAL A 116 -4.19 -4.70 -9.34
N ILE A 117 -4.47 -4.18 -8.14
CA ILE A 117 -4.42 -2.74 -7.88
C ILE A 117 -3.41 -2.47 -6.77
N ILE A 118 -2.40 -1.65 -7.06
CA ILE A 118 -1.47 -1.15 -6.07
C ILE A 118 -1.94 0.23 -5.62
N LEU A 119 -2.46 0.29 -4.41
CA LEU A 119 -2.89 1.54 -3.79
C LEU A 119 -1.68 2.26 -3.17
N ASP A 120 -1.65 3.59 -3.30
CA ASP A 120 -0.63 4.45 -2.68
C ASP A 120 0.80 4.03 -3.05
N ALA A 121 1.08 3.89 -4.35
CA ALA A 121 2.43 3.60 -4.83
C ALA A 121 3.45 4.68 -4.39
N ASP A 122 2.98 5.91 -4.16
CA ASP A 122 3.81 7.02 -3.71
C ASP A 122 4.43 6.76 -2.33
N GLY A 123 3.70 6.07 -1.43
CA GLY A 123 4.23 5.66 -0.13
C GLY A 123 5.46 4.76 -0.21
N GLY A 124 5.55 3.94 -1.26
CA GLY A 124 6.72 3.12 -1.55
C GLY A 124 7.84 3.89 -2.26
N LEU A 125 7.48 4.72 -3.26
CA LEU A 125 8.44 5.52 -4.03
C LEU A 125 9.19 6.53 -3.15
N PHE A 126 8.49 7.14 -2.20
CA PHE A 126 9.03 8.17 -1.29
C PHE A 126 9.20 7.64 0.15
N SER A 127 9.44 6.35 0.28
CA SER A 127 9.70 5.73 1.57
C SER A 127 10.99 6.30 2.20
N ALA A 128 11.01 6.38 3.54
CA ALA A 128 12.22 6.67 4.30
C ALA A 128 13.30 5.56 4.20
N ASP A 129 12.92 4.40 3.70
CA ASP A 129 13.85 3.30 3.39
C ASP A 129 14.60 3.63 2.10
N PHE A 130 15.94 3.65 2.14
CA PHE A 130 16.79 3.89 0.96
C PHE A 130 16.54 2.88 -0.18
N ARG A 131 15.97 1.71 0.13
CA ARG A 131 15.52 0.71 -0.84
C ARG A 131 14.06 0.82 -1.23
N GLY A 132 13.34 1.86 -0.80
CA GLY A 132 11.90 2.00 -1.03
C GLY A 132 11.54 1.90 -2.51
N GLN A 133 12.29 2.57 -3.38
CA GLN A 133 12.08 2.53 -4.82
C GLN A 133 12.37 1.15 -5.42
N GLU A 134 13.45 0.49 -4.98
CA GLU A 134 13.78 -0.88 -5.39
C GLU A 134 12.68 -1.86 -4.96
N HIS A 135 12.22 -1.77 -3.71
CA HIS A 135 11.13 -2.60 -3.21
C HIS A 135 9.81 -2.36 -3.97
N MET A 136 9.53 -1.10 -4.37
CA MET A 136 8.37 -0.78 -5.19
C MET A 136 8.49 -1.38 -6.58
N ALA A 137 9.62 -1.24 -7.26
CA ALA A 137 9.86 -1.84 -8.56
C ALA A 137 9.73 -3.38 -8.51
N GLN A 138 10.30 -4.01 -7.48
CA GLN A 138 10.16 -5.44 -7.26
C GLN A 138 8.70 -5.85 -7.02
N LEU A 139 7.95 -5.09 -6.23
CA LEU A 139 6.53 -5.35 -5.97
C LEU A 139 5.73 -5.28 -7.28
N VAL A 140 5.89 -4.21 -8.06
CA VAL A 140 5.22 -4.04 -9.36
C VAL A 140 5.53 -5.22 -10.28
N THR A 141 6.81 -5.57 -10.44
CA THR A 141 7.24 -6.70 -11.28
C THR A 141 6.65 -8.03 -10.80
N GLN A 142 6.64 -8.27 -9.48
CA GLN A 142 6.09 -9.50 -8.91
C GLN A 142 4.60 -9.64 -9.16
N VAL A 143 3.81 -8.57 -8.98
CA VAL A 143 2.36 -8.63 -9.18
C VAL A 143 1.99 -8.59 -10.65
N ALA A 144 2.75 -7.87 -11.51
CA ALA A 144 2.56 -7.89 -12.95
C ALA A 144 2.74 -9.30 -13.53
N GLY A 145 3.77 -10.02 -13.08
CA GLY A 145 3.98 -11.41 -13.49
C GLY A 145 2.94 -12.42 -12.96
N ARG A 146 2.00 -11.97 -12.13
CA ARG A 146 0.93 -12.82 -11.55
C ARG A 146 -0.45 -12.48 -12.10
N ALA A 147 -0.66 -11.26 -12.55
CA ALA A 147 -1.91 -10.84 -13.19
C ALA A 147 -2.01 -11.49 -14.57
N GLY A 148 -3.05 -12.27 -14.78
CA GLY A 148 -3.30 -12.97 -16.03
C GLY A 148 -2.37 -14.15 -16.27
N ARG A 149 -2.93 -15.32 -16.41
CA ARG A 149 -2.23 -16.53 -16.86
C ARG A 149 -3.08 -17.30 -17.86
N ALA A 150 -2.39 -17.98 -18.77
CA ALA A 150 -3.00 -18.80 -19.83
C ALA A 150 -3.98 -17.98 -20.70
N ASP A 151 -5.27 -18.29 -20.61
CA ASP A 151 -6.29 -17.74 -21.51
C ASP A 151 -6.97 -16.47 -20.95
N LYS A 152 -6.57 -15.98 -19.77
CA LYS A 152 -7.17 -14.80 -19.13
C LYS A 152 -6.15 -13.66 -19.06
N PRO A 153 -6.31 -12.59 -19.86
CA PRO A 153 -5.47 -11.40 -19.74
C PRO A 153 -5.65 -10.77 -18.35
N GLY A 154 -4.54 -10.36 -17.78
CA GLY A 154 -4.53 -9.66 -16.47
C GLY A 154 -4.19 -8.19 -16.64
N GLU A 155 -4.73 -7.38 -15.76
CA GLU A 155 -4.46 -5.95 -15.69
C GLU A 155 -3.81 -5.57 -14.36
N VAL A 156 -2.88 -4.63 -14.39
CA VAL A 156 -2.26 -4.05 -13.19
C VAL A 156 -2.45 -2.54 -13.21
N LEU A 157 -3.11 -2.04 -12.18
CA LEU A 157 -3.34 -0.61 -11.98
C LEU A 157 -2.49 -0.10 -10.82
N LEU A 158 -1.82 1.02 -11.02
CA LEU A 158 -1.08 1.72 -9.99
C LEU A 158 -1.75 3.05 -9.66
N GLN A 159 -2.11 3.24 -8.41
CA GLN A 159 -2.56 4.54 -7.92
C GLN A 159 -1.34 5.38 -7.50
N THR A 160 -1.05 6.43 -8.26
CA THR A 160 0.08 7.35 -8.01
C THR A 160 -0.25 8.76 -8.47
N LYS A 161 0.36 9.76 -7.82
CA LYS A 161 0.37 11.15 -8.25
C LYS A 161 1.62 11.47 -9.10
N HIS A 162 2.55 10.51 -9.21
CA HIS A 162 3.85 10.65 -9.86
C HIS A 162 4.05 9.64 -10.98
N ALA A 163 3.06 9.54 -11.88
CA ALA A 163 3.09 8.56 -12.98
C ALA A 163 4.33 8.66 -13.88
N ALA A 164 4.94 9.85 -13.97
CA ALA A 164 6.18 10.07 -14.73
C ALA A 164 7.46 9.74 -13.94
N HIS A 165 7.37 9.19 -12.73
CA HIS A 165 8.55 8.83 -11.93
C HIS A 165 9.36 7.73 -12.63
N ALA A 166 10.69 7.90 -12.70
CA ALA A 166 11.58 7.00 -13.44
C ALA A 166 11.43 5.52 -13.06
N THR A 167 11.23 5.23 -11.76
CA THR A 167 11.01 3.86 -11.27
C THR A 167 9.74 3.21 -11.80
N LEU A 168 8.73 4.00 -12.20
CA LEU A 168 7.47 3.49 -12.75
C LEU A 168 7.48 3.43 -14.28
N GLN A 169 8.46 4.08 -14.92
CA GLN A 169 8.62 4.11 -16.38
C GLN A 169 9.65 3.09 -16.87
N ALA A 170 10.44 2.50 -15.97
CA ALA A 170 11.45 1.48 -16.28
C ALA A 170 10.82 0.09 -16.43
#